data_54b2ca22fbc0d96ed11036b55941b1a8
#
_entry.id   54b2ca22fbc0d96ed11036b55941b1a8
#
_cell.length_a   1.000
_cell.length_b   1.000
_cell.length_c   1.000
_cell.angle_alpha   90.00
_cell.angle_beta   90.00
_cell.angle_gamma   90.00
#
_symmetry.space_group_name_H-M   'P 1'
#
loop_
_entity.id
_entity.type
_entity.pdbx_description
1 polymer ?
#
loop_
_entity_poly.entity_id
_entity_poly.type
_entity_poly.pdbx_seq_one_letter_code
_entity_poly.pdbx_strand_id
1 'polypeptide(L)'
;MFQGLRTNSLFYVLDNGENPSLRIGQVVSVSNPQTRYRSFNNGFTPQPMETVVDVRVKLGDEEADFKQLPANGQIANDKNLVVSDSKEAMSAEVDAMLRQSKAILESVDYHERVVKSCEGMLLQLTPQIAKEKEQTEKINKLEGKVSGIEGKIDKMMGLLEQVASK
;
A
#
# COMPACT_ATOMS: atom_id res chain seq x y z
N MET A 1 26.24 2.32 6.64
CA MET A 1 26.66 2.23 5.22
C MET A 1 26.81 0.78 4.86
N PHE A 2 26.16 0.34 3.79
CA PHE A 2 26.07 -1.09 3.45
C PHE A 2 27.43 -1.77 3.20
N GLN A 3 28.43 -1.05 2.68
CA GLN A 3 29.78 -1.59 2.53
C GLN A 3 30.50 -1.90 3.85
N GLY A 4 30.05 -1.33 4.96
CA GLY A 4 30.61 -1.56 6.29
C GLY A 4 29.97 -2.70 7.06
N LEU A 5 28.95 -3.33 6.50
CA LEU A 5 28.27 -4.46 7.10
C LEU A 5 29.21 -5.67 7.24
N ARG A 6 29.06 -6.38 8.33
CA ARG A 6 29.77 -7.62 8.62
C ARG A 6 28.79 -8.74 8.91
N THR A 7 29.23 -9.98 8.82
CA THR A 7 28.45 -11.12 9.27
C THR A 7 27.92 -10.90 10.69
N ASN A 8 26.68 -11.26 10.94
CA ASN A 8 25.91 -11.03 12.18
C ASN A 8 25.57 -9.55 12.50
N SER A 9 25.85 -8.59 11.61
CA SER A 9 25.29 -7.24 11.74
C SER A 9 23.78 -7.28 11.65
N LEU A 10 23.09 -6.41 12.40
CA LEU A 10 21.64 -6.26 12.30
C LEU A 10 21.28 -5.59 10.96
N PHE A 11 20.18 -6.05 10.39
CA PHE A 11 19.65 -5.52 9.14
C PHE A 11 18.13 -5.40 9.26
N TYR A 12 17.61 -4.23 8.90
CA TYR A 12 16.21 -3.86 9.05
C TYR A 12 15.55 -3.89 7.69
N VAL A 13 14.39 -4.55 7.61
CA VAL A 13 13.59 -4.67 6.37
C VAL A 13 12.16 -4.22 6.70
N LEU A 14 11.77 -3.08 6.15
CA LEU A 14 10.41 -2.55 6.22
C LEU A 14 9.69 -2.91 4.93
N ASP A 15 8.58 -3.60 5.05
CA ASP A 15 7.65 -3.85 3.96
C ASP A 15 6.58 -2.74 3.96
N ASN A 16 6.49 -1.97 2.87
CA ASN A 16 5.53 -0.89 2.67
C ASN A 16 4.30 -1.34 1.85
N GLY A 17 4.00 -2.64 1.81
CA GLY A 17 2.82 -3.18 1.15
C GLY A 17 1.51 -2.78 1.83
N GLU A 18 0.42 -3.49 1.51
CA GLU A 18 -0.92 -3.23 2.09
C GLU A 18 -0.94 -3.31 3.62
N ASN A 19 -0.13 -4.18 4.20
CA ASN A 19 0.04 -4.32 5.64
C ASN A 19 1.51 -4.08 6.01
N PRO A 20 1.90 -2.83 6.29
CA PRO A 20 3.28 -2.51 6.62
C PRO A 20 3.81 -3.33 7.79
N SER A 21 5.01 -3.88 7.62
CA SER A 21 5.64 -4.70 8.66
C SER A 21 7.15 -4.51 8.69
N LEU A 22 7.72 -4.56 9.90
CA LEU A 22 9.16 -4.46 10.09
C LEU A 22 9.72 -5.83 10.50
N ARG A 23 10.71 -6.30 9.73
CA ARG A 23 11.48 -7.50 10.07
C ARG A 23 12.93 -7.12 10.36
N ILE A 24 13.50 -7.77 11.35
CA ILE A 24 14.91 -7.58 11.71
C ILE A 24 15.63 -8.89 11.46
N GLY A 25 16.70 -8.82 10.67
CA GLY A 25 17.52 -9.95 10.33
C GLY A 25 18.98 -9.77 10.71
N GLN A 26 19.75 -10.78 10.43
CA GLN A 26 21.20 -10.78 10.60
C GLN A 26 21.88 -11.00 9.25
N VAL A 27 22.91 -10.20 8.97
CA VAL A 27 23.70 -10.33 7.77
C VAL A 27 24.47 -11.66 7.78
N VAL A 28 24.29 -12.45 6.74
CA VAL A 28 25.01 -13.71 6.52
C VAL A 28 26.29 -13.43 5.74
N SER A 29 26.21 -12.67 4.66
CA SER A 29 27.35 -12.31 3.83
C SER A 29 27.13 -10.99 3.10
N VAL A 30 28.23 -10.33 2.76
CA VAL A 30 28.25 -9.10 1.96
C VAL A 30 29.25 -9.29 0.83
N SER A 31 28.87 -8.93 -0.39
CA SER A 31 29.79 -8.98 -1.53
C SER A 31 30.87 -7.91 -1.47
N ASN A 32 31.94 -8.11 -2.21
CA ASN A 32 32.86 -7.01 -2.47
C ASN A 32 32.16 -5.88 -3.24
N PRO A 33 32.51 -4.60 -2.97
CA PRO A 33 31.95 -3.47 -3.70
C PRO A 33 32.19 -3.60 -5.21
N GLN A 34 31.12 -3.41 -6.00
CA GLN A 34 31.14 -3.48 -7.45
C GLN A 34 30.68 -2.15 -8.03
N THR A 35 31.23 -1.77 -9.17
CA THR A 35 30.79 -0.58 -9.88
C THR A 35 29.59 -0.90 -10.75
N ARG A 36 28.47 -0.21 -10.53
CA ARG A 36 27.28 -0.30 -11.38
C ARG A 36 27.41 0.66 -12.54
N TYR A 37 27.43 0.11 -13.76
CA TYR A 37 27.32 0.91 -14.98
C TYR A 37 25.82 1.08 -15.29
N ARG A 38 25.29 2.29 -15.17
CA ARG A 38 23.97 2.59 -15.71
C ARG A 38 24.07 2.70 -17.23
N SER A 39 23.21 1.96 -17.93
CA SER A 39 23.10 2.03 -19.40
C SER A 39 22.78 3.47 -19.83
N PHE A 40 23.51 3.98 -20.80
CA PHE A 40 23.32 5.32 -21.35
C PHE A 40 21.94 5.40 -22.04
N ASN A 41 20.99 6.12 -21.46
CA ASN A 41 19.82 6.62 -22.19
C ASN A 41 20.18 8.01 -22.74
N ASN A 42 20.61 8.05 -24.01
CA ASN A 42 20.65 9.22 -24.93
C ASN A 42 20.94 10.62 -24.34
N GLY A 43 21.89 10.77 -23.44
CA GLY A 43 22.34 12.08 -22.98
C GLY A 43 23.84 12.06 -22.64
N PHE A 44 24.57 13.01 -23.17
CA PHE A 44 26.04 13.19 -22.99
C PHE A 44 26.46 13.67 -21.59
N THR A 45 25.65 13.45 -20.56
CA THR A 45 26.06 13.75 -19.18
C THR A 45 26.66 12.51 -18.55
N PRO A 46 27.95 12.54 -18.14
CA PRO A 46 28.58 11.45 -17.39
C PRO A 46 27.83 11.29 -16.07
N GLN A 47 27.10 10.17 -15.93
CA GLN A 47 26.46 9.84 -14.66
C GLN A 47 27.52 9.34 -13.67
N PRO A 48 27.46 9.74 -12.40
CA PRO A 48 28.41 9.29 -11.41
C PRO A 48 28.36 7.76 -11.29
N MET A 49 29.53 7.13 -11.30
CA MET A 49 29.68 5.69 -11.07
C MET A 49 29.20 5.38 -9.65
N GLU A 50 28.17 4.57 -9.54
CA GLU A 50 27.62 4.15 -8.25
C GLU A 50 28.28 2.83 -7.83
N THR A 51 28.87 2.80 -6.66
CA THR A 51 29.40 1.58 -6.07
C THR A 51 28.29 0.88 -5.31
N VAL A 52 28.09 -0.41 -5.57
CA VAL A 52 27.02 -1.23 -4.99
C VAL A 52 27.59 -2.49 -4.34
N VAL A 53 26.85 -3.04 -3.40
CA VAL A 53 27.10 -4.32 -2.73
C VAL A 53 25.86 -5.18 -2.73
N ASP A 54 26.04 -6.48 -2.73
CA ASP A 54 24.95 -7.44 -2.49
C ASP A 54 25.05 -7.93 -1.04
N VAL A 55 23.92 -7.99 -0.36
CA VAL A 55 23.83 -8.39 1.04
C VAL A 55 22.85 -9.56 1.17
N ARG A 56 23.33 -10.66 1.74
CA ARG A 56 22.49 -11.79 2.13
C ARG A 56 22.15 -11.69 3.60
N VAL A 57 20.87 -11.78 3.93
CA VAL A 57 20.33 -11.58 5.27
C VAL A 57 19.48 -12.77 5.67
N LYS A 58 19.61 -13.24 6.90
CA LYS A 58 18.72 -14.21 7.51
C LYS A 58 17.60 -13.48 8.27
N LEU A 59 16.36 -13.69 7.85
CA LEU A 59 15.14 -13.11 8.42
C LEU A 59 14.32 -14.22 9.08
N GLY A 60 14.57 -14.48 10.36
CA GLY A 60 14.00 -15.66 11.04
C GLY A 60 14.59 -16.96 10.48
N ASP A 61 13.74 -17.79 9.89
CA ASP A 61 14.15 -19.06 9.27
C ASP A 61 14.43 -18.96 7.76
N GLU A 62 14.18 -17.79 7.15
CA GLU A 62 14.35 -17.54 5.73
C GLU A 62 15.61 -16.74 5.45
N GLU A 63 16.25 -16.97 4.30
CA GLU A 63 17.32 -16.15 3.78
C GLU A 63 16.79 -15.31 2.61
N ALA A 64 17.17 -14.01 2.59
CA ALA A 64 16.84 -13.07 1.54
C ALA A 64 18.10 -12.42 0.99
N ASP A 65 18.17 -12.28 -0.34
CA ASP A 65 19.26 -11.61 -1.05
C ASP A 65 18.82 -10.22 -1.49
N PHE A 66 19.49 -9.19 -0.99
CA PHE A 66 19.33 -7.81 -1.42
C PHE A 66 20.48 -7.43 -2.33
N LYS A 67 20.18 -7.18 -3.60
CA LYS A 67 21.18 -6.94 -4.64
C LYS A 67 21.32 -5.46 -4.96
N GLN A 68 22.52 -5.06 -5.32
CA GLN A 68 22.85 -3.71 -5.80
C GLN A 68 22.48 -2.60 -4.80
N LEU A 69 22.68 -2.83 -3.51
CA LEU A 69 22.51 -1.79 -2.51
C LEU A 69 23.63 -0.74 -2.64
N PRO A 70 23.35 0.57 -2.49
CA PRO A 70 24.36 1.62 -2.60
C PRO A 70 25.41 1.45 -1.49
N ALA A 71 26.67 1.21 -1.85
CA ALA A 71 27.73 0.90 -0.89
C ALA A 71 27.86 1.96 0.22
N ASN A 72 27.71 3.24 -0.13
CA ASN A 72 27.80 4.38 0.78
C ASN A 72 26.44 4.79 1.38
N GLY A 73 25.33 4.10 1.03
CA GLY A 73 24.01 4.34 1.58
C GLY A 73 23.81 3.68 2.95
N GLN A 74 22.85 4.19 3.71
CA GLN A 74 22.32 3.57 4.93
C GLN A 74 20.90 3.05 4.72
N ILE A 75 20.21 3.56 3.70
CA ILE A 75 18.87 3.14 3.29
C ILE A 75 18.89 2.84 1.80
N ALA A 76 18.16 1.82 1.40
CA ALA A 76 17.88 1.51 0.01
C ALA A 76 16.43 1.04 -0.14
N ASN A 77 15.84 1.34 -1.30
CA ASN A 77 14.51 0.93 -1.66
C ASN A 77 14.60 -0.14 -2.75
N ASP A 78 13.95 -1.28 -2.52
CA ASP A 78 13.76 -2.33 -3.52
C ASP A 78 12.26 -2.65 -3.62
N LYS A 79 11.61 -2.15 -4.67
CA LYS A 79 10.16 -2.26 -4.88
C LYS A 79 9.37 -1.69 -3.69
N ASN A 80 8.69 -2.57 -2.93
CA ASN A 80 7.92 -2.21 -1.74
C ASN A 80 8.73 -2.38 -0.44
N LEU A 81 10.00 -2.78 -0.54
CA LEU A 81 10.84 -2.98 0.62
C LEU A 81 11.78 -1.80 0.81
N VAL A 82 11.88 -1.32 2.04
CA VAL A 82 12.90 -0.38 2.48
C VAL A 82 13.86 -1.12 3.40
N VAL A 83 15.13 -1.08 3.08
CA VAL A 83 16.16 -1.78 3.84
C VAL A 83 17.18 -0.82 4.43
N SER A 84 17.67 -1.14 5.62
CA SER A 84 18.67 -0.30 6.31
C SER A 84 19.59 -1.12 7.20
N ASP A 85 20.84 -0.63 7.31
CA ASP A 85 21.82 -1.09 8.29
C ASP A 85 21.78 -0.29 9.61
N SER A 86 20.95 0.75 9.69
CA SER A 86 20.81 1.65 10.83
C SER A 86 19.39 1.61 11.39
N LYS A 87 19.28 1.37 12.70
CA LYS A 87 18.03 1.43 13.44
C LYS A 87 17.42 2.84 13.39
N GLU A 88 18.27 3.85 13.55
CA GLU A 88 17.88 5.26 13.57
C GLU A 88 17.33 5.68 12.22
N ALA A 89 17.99 5.30 11.13
CA ALA A 89 17.54 5.59 9.79
C ALA A 89 16.20 4.89 9.48
N MET A 90 16.05 3.62 9.88
CA MET A 90 14.78 2.88 9.73
C MET A 90 13.68 3.48 10.59
N SER A 91 13.96 3.91 11.82
CA SER A 91 12.99 4.57 12.69
C SER A 91 12.49 5.88 12.09
N ALA A 92 13.38 6.67 11.48
CA ALA A 92 13.00 7.91 10.80
C ALA A 92 12.08 7.64 9.59
N GLU A 93 12.31 6.56 8.85
CA GLU A 93 11.47 6.15 7.72
C GLU A 93 10.06 5.76 8.17
N VAL A 94 9.97 4.92 9.23
CA VAL A 94 8.67 4.54 9.82
C VAL A 94 7.92 5.76 10.35
N ASP A 95 8.61 6.70 11.01
CA ASP A 95 8.00 7.93 11.51
C ASP A 95 7.52 8.85 10.38
N ALA A 96 8.27 8.94 9.27
CA ALA A 96 7.84 9.67 8.08
C ALA A 96 6.56 9.07 7.48
N MET A 97 6.50 7.74 7.34
CA MET A 97 5.32 7.02 6.87
C MET A 97 4.11 7.24 7.79
N LEU A 98 4.31 7.20 9.12
CA LEU A 98 3.27 7.46 10.11
C LEU A 98 2.71 8.89 9.98
N ARG A 99 3.59 9.90 9.86
CA ARG A 99 3.18 11.30 9.68
C ARG A 99 2.41 11.51 8.38
N GLN A 100 2.87 10.91 7.29
CA GLN A 100 2.18 10.99 6.00
C GLN A 100 0.78 10.37 6.08
N SER A 101 0.65 9.19 6.66
CA SER A 101 -0.64 8.51 6.81
C SER A 101 -1.60 9.30 7.70
N LYS A 102 -1.12 9.89 8.80
CA LYS A 102 -1.93 10.78 9.66
C LYS A 102 -2.42 12.01 8.89
N ALA A 103 -1.55 12.68 8.13
CA ALA A 103 -1.94 13.83 7.34
C ALA A 103 -3.01 13.50 6.29
N ILE A 104 -2.92 12.32 5.66
CA ILE A 104 -3.96 11.83 4.74
C ILE A 104 -5.28 11.64 5.49
N LEU A 105 -5.28 10.98 6.64
CA LEU A 105 -6.50 10.75 7.43
C LEU A 105 -7.13 12.07 7.89
N GLU A 106 -6.33 13.05 8.32
CA GLU A 106 -6.82 14.39 8.69
C GLU A 106 -7.44 15.14 7.51
N SER A 107 -7.01 14.85 6.28
CA SER A 107 -7.57 15.48 5.08
C SER A 107 -8.89 14.86 4.59
N VAL A 108 -9.28 13.68 5.08
CA VAL A 108 -10.49 12.96 4.63
C VAL A 108 -11.75 13.80 4.81
N ASP A 109 -11.96 14.38 5.99
CA ASP A 109 -13.12 15.22 6.28
C ASP A 109 -13.25 16.43 5.32
N TYR A 110 -12.11 17.00 4.92
CA TYR A 110 -12.09 18.08 3.93
C TYR A 110 -12.55 17.56 2.57
N HIS A 111 -11.99 16.46 2.11
CA HIS A 111 -12.33 15.87 0.80
C HIS A 111 -13.78 15.38 0.74
N GLU A 112 -14.34 14.85 1.83
CA GLU A 112 -15.75 14.51 1.91
C GLU A 112 -16.65 15.74 1.72
N ARG A 113 -16.31 16.88 2.34
CA ARG A 113 -17.07 18.13 2.14
C ARG A 113 -16.96 18.64 0.70
N VAL A 114 -15.75 18.56 0.11
CA VAL A 114 -15.54 18.95 -1.30
C VAL A 114 -16.36 18.08 -2.24
N VAL A 115 -16.39 16.76 -2.05
CA VAL A 115 -17.20 15.85 -2.86
C VAL A 115 -18.68 16.24 -2.80
N LYS A 116 -19.24 16.39 -1.59
CA LYS A 116 -20.65 16.79 -1.42
C LYS A 116 -20.95 18.15 -2.08
N SER A 117 -20.04 19.11 -1.95
CA SER A 117 -20.18 20.44 -2.56
C SER A 117 -20.13 20.34 -4.09
N CYS A 118 -19.18 19.59 -4.64
CA CYS A 118 -19.06 19.39 -6.09
C CYS A 118 -20.28 18.68 -6.68
N GLU A 119 -20.79 17.64 -6.00
CA GLU A 119 -22.03 16.97 -6.40
C GLU A 119 -23.21 17.96 -6.46
N GLY A 120 -23.35 18.82 -5.44
CA GLY A 120 -24.39 19.85 -5.43
C GLY A 120 -24.23 20.85 -6.58
N MET A 121 -23.02 21.29 -6.88
CA MET A 121 -22.73 22.18 -8.01
C MET A 121 -23.03 21.51 -9.36
N LEU A 122 -22.68 20.25 -9.54
CA LEU A 122 -22.97 19.48 -10.75
C LEU A 122 -24.48 19.31 -10.99
N LEU A 123 -25.26 19.09 -9.92
CA LEU A 123 -26.73 19.05 -10.02
C LEU A 123 -27.32 20.39 -10.48
N GLN A 124 -26.74 21.52 -10.09
CA GLN A 124 -27.19 22.85 -10.53
C GLN A 124 -26.78 23.14 -11.98
N LEU A 125 -25.59 22.72 -12.38
CA LEU A 125 -25.05 22.99 -13.71
C LEU A 125 -25.61 22.07 -14.79
N THR A 126 -26.02 20.86 -14.44
CA THR A 126 -26.46 19.84 -15.40
C THR A 126 -27.78 19.20 -14.94
N PRO A 127 -28.94 19.76 -15.36
CA PRO A 127 -30.26 19.26 -14.95
C PRO A 127 -30.52 17.79 -15.34
N GLN A 128 -29.79 17.25 -16.33
CA GLN A 128 -29.88 15.84 -16.71
C GLN A 128 -29.32 14.92 -15.63
N ILE A 129 -28.18 15.28 -15.03
CA ILE A 129 -27.58 14.50 -13.93
C ILE A 129 -28.52 14.48 -12.71
N ALA A 130 -29.25 15.57 -12.46
CA ALA A 130 -30.26 15.62 -11.40
C ALA A 130 -31.37 14.59 -11.62
N LYS A 131 -31.88 14.45 -12.86
CA LYS A 131 -32.87 13.48 -13.23
C LYS A 131 -32.36 12.03 -13.13
N GLU A 132 -31.16 11.78 -13.60
CA GLU A 132 -30.53 10.46 -13.51
C GLU A 132 -30.32 10.03 -12.04
N LYS A 133 -29.87 10.96 -11.19
CA LYS A 133 -29.72 10.68 -9.75
C LYS A 133 -31.07 10.37 -9.08
N GLU A 134 -32.10 11.14 -9.39
CA GLU A 134 -33.45 10.87 -8.89
C GLU A 134 -34.01 9.50 -9.36
N GLN A 135 -33.74 9.14 -10.60
CA GLN A 135 -34.10 7.82 -11.13
C GLN A 135 -33.34 6.70 -10.43
N THR A 136 -32.02 6.85 -10.25
CA THR A 136 -31.19 5.87 -9.55
C THR A 136 -31.64 5.69 -8.11
N GLU A 137 -31.96 6.77 -7.39
CA GLU A 137 -32.49 6.68 -6.03
C GLU A 137 -33.87 5.98 -5.98
N LYS A 138 -34.75 6.20 -6.97
CA LYS A 138 -36.01 5.49 -7.08
C LYS A 138 -35.81 4.01 -7.35
N ILE A 139 -34.89 3.65 -8.23
CA ILE A 139 -34.51 2.26 -8.53
C ILE A 139 -34.01 1.57 -7.27
N ASN A 140 -33.05 2.15 -6.57
CA ASN A 140 -32.48 1.58 -5.33
C ASN A 140 -33.53 1.39 -4.23
N LYS A 141 -34.53 2.32 -4.12
CA LYS A 141 -35.66 2.18 -3.20
C LYS A 141 -36.61 1.05 -3.61
N LEU A 142 -36.84 0.87 -4.92
CA LEU A 142 -37.64 -0.22 -5.43
C LEU A 142 -36.98 -1.56 -5.24
N GLU A 143 -35.70 -1.68 -5.54
CA GLU A 143 -34.91 -2.89 -5.31
C GLU A 143 -34.91 -3.30 -3.83
N GLY A 144 -34.75 -2.36 -2.90
CA GLY A 144 -34.84 -2.64 -1.48
C GLY A 144 -36.25 -3.12 -1.05
N LYS A 145 -37.30 -2.60 -1.68
CA LYS A 145 -38.69 -3.09 -1.43
C LYS A 145 -38.91 -4.48 -2.01
N VAL A 146 -38.40 -4.75 -3.21
CA VAL A 146 -38.48 -6.07 -3.87
C VAL A 146 -37.78 -7.11 -3.02
N SER A 147 -36.55 -6.86 -2.60
CA SER A 147 -35.80 -7.76 -1.73
C SER A 147 -36.51 -8.00 -0.39
N GLY A 148 -37.15 -6.97 0.18
CA GLY A 148 -37.98 -7.11 1.38
C GLY A 148 -39.25 -7.97 1.17
N ILE A 149 -39.84 -7.94 -0.02
CA ILE A 149 -41.00 -8.78 -0.41
C ILE A 149 -40.54 -10.22 -0.63
N GLU A 150 -39.47 -10.43 -1.36
CA GLU A 150 -38.82 -11.75 -1.56
C GLU A 150 -38.58 -12.46 -0.23
N GLY A 151 -37.94 -11.77 0.73
CA GLY A 151 -37.67 -12.33 2.05
C GLY A 151 -38.93 -12.63 2.87
N LYS A 152 -40.09 -11.94 2.60
CA LYS A 152 -41.37 -12.27 3.22
C LYS A 152 -42.03 -13.48 2.55
N ILE A 153 -41.90 -13.60 1.23
CA ILE A 153 -42.40 -14.76 0.46
C ILE A 153 -41.67 -16.01 0.90
N ASP A 154 -40.32 -15.96 1.03
CA ASP A 154 -39.50 -17.10 1.48
C ASP A 154 -39.94 -17.55 2.89
N LYS A 155 -40.18 -16.60 3.81
CA LYS A 155 -40.71 -16.94 5.14
C LYS A 155 -42.10 -17.57 5.10
N MET A 156 -42.97 -17.08 4.25
CA MET A 156 -44.33 -17.65 4.09
C MET A 156 -44.26 -19.07 3.47
N MET A 157 -43.39 -19.28 2.48
CA MET A 157 -43.18 -20.61 1.89
C MET A 157 -42.66 -21.59 2.94
N GLY A 158 -41.65 -21.19 3.73
CA GLY A 158 -41.14 -22.04 4.80
C GLY A 158 -42.17 -22.40 5.87
N LEU A 159 -43.09 -21.46 6.21
CA LEU A 159 -44.19 -21.74 7.13
C LEU A 159 -45.24 -22.70 6.51
N LEU A 160 -45.54 -22.55 5.23
CA LEU A 160 -46.46 -23.45 4.51
C LEU A 160 -45.91 -24.87 4.44
N GLU A 161 -44.59 -25.03 4.17
CA GLU A 161 -43.93 -26.34 4.16
C GLU A 161 -44.01 -27.03 5.55
N GLN A 162 -43.83 -26.24 6.63
CA GLN A 162 -43.97 -26.77 8.00
C GLN A 162 -45.40 -27.22 8.34
N VAL A 163 -46.41 -26.55 7.77
CA VAL A 163 -47.85 -26.93 7.97
C VAL A 163 -48.23 -28.12 7.12
N ALA A 164 -47.68 -28.24 5.89
CA ALA A 164 -47.96 -29.34 4.97
C ALA A 164 -47.28 -30.66 5.36
N SER A 165 -46.23 -30.60 6.24
CA SER A 165 -45.48 -31.78 6.72
C SER A 165 -46.05 -32.38 8.03
N LYS A 166 -47.15 -31.84 8.55
CA LYS A 166 -47.93 -32.37 9.70
C LYS A 166 -49.20 -33.07 9.25
#